data_9820c8a4a8243e9332e46c4dca114a0f
#
_entry.id   9820c8a4a8243e9332e46c4dca114a0f
#
_cell.length_a   1.000
_cell.length_b   1.000
_cell.length_c   1.000
_cell.angle_alpha   90.00
_cell.angle_beta   90.00
_cell.angle_gamma   90.00
#
_symmetry.space_group_name_H-M   'P 1'
#
loop_
_entity.id
_entity.type
_entity.pdbx_description
1 polymer ?
#
loop_
_entity_poly.entity_id
_entity_poly.type
_entity_poly.pdbx_seq_one_letter_code
_entity_poly.pdbx_strand_id
1 'polypeptide(L)'
;MTTSITSGRSRRLLKVGALTSQMGSSYVWQSLLKPFRSADAHRRELLDTHVRNAARMVEGSAELRGAFTKLVQMLSMRDDLLPGEVIDVLAAARANVPPMPFRMIREQLREELGKPPEKLFARFEREAFAAASLGQVHRAELSSGQSVVVKIQYPGIEETVEQDLKNIQALLELVTRLSRDVIGRAVDMNAVRRELEDRLREELDYRREAENLARFRALFADDDEVAIPEVVGGFSSRRVLTMTFLEGYPLSDVLAPGVDQELKDWVAIKYFRAVCRQILRFGVLHADPQPANYLVTHHPKLGILDFGSIRVFSESLRRSYVRLARGLLEDDRREIVAACRALDYLADGDRCEAMIEILRTLLEPLLEDREYDFACYRSFDKAVEVATVAVENGLYRAPGHRLFLVRALVGLEAYVKQLGTVTNWRRIFAEEVAAAAQENRSFGERERPLA
;
A
#
# COMPACT_ATOMS: atom_id res chain seq x y z
N MET A 1 -30.38 -20.56 -19.74
CA MET A 1 -31.02 -19.46 -19.01
C MET A 1 -29.93 -18.51 -18.60
N THR A 2 -29.72 -17.49 -19.38
CA THR A 2 -28.79 -16.38 -19.19
C THR A 2 -29.33 -15.49 -18.08
N THR A 3 -28.96 -15.76 -16.83
CA THR A 3 -29.25 -14.87 -15.71
C THR A 3 -28.28 -13.68 -15.81
N SER A 4 -28.82 -12.67 -16.34
CA SER A 4 -28.25 -11.44 -16.81
C SER A 4 -27.39 -10.70 -15.79
N ILE A 5 -26.17 -10.51 -16.15
CA ILE A 5 -25.27 -9.44 -15.62
C ILE A 5 -25.95 -8.05 -15.73
N THR A 6 -26.94 -7.88 -16.60
CA THR A 6 -27.71 -6.64 -16.79
C THR A 6 -28.60 -6.25 -15.60
N SER A 7 -29.15 -7.20 -14.83
CA SER A 7 -29.91 -6.89 -13.60
C SER A 7 -28.98 -6.37 -12.47
N GLY A 8 -27.71 -6.72 -12.51
CA GLY A 8 -26.67 -6.20 -11.62
C GLY A 8 -26.34 -4.73 -11.86
N ARG A 9 -26.26 -4.28 -13.11
CA ARG A 9 -25.87 -2.90 -13.49
C ARG A 9 -26.81 -1.84 -12.95
N SER A 10 -28.10 -1.97 -13.24
CA SER A 10 -29.11 -1.01 -12.77
C SER A 10 -29.21 -1.00 -11.24
N ARG A 11 -29.08 -2.18 -10.63
CA ARG A 11 -29.10 -2.30 -9.16
C ARG A 11 -27.87 -1.67 -8.50
N ARG A 12 -26.68 -1.80 -9.11
CA ARG A 12 -25.45 -1.15 -8.65
C ARG A 12 -25.56 0.37 -8.78
N LEU A 13 -26.02 0.88 -9.92
CA LEU A 13 -26.22 2.31 -10.13
C LEU A 13 -27.20 2.90 -9.10
N LEU A 14 -28.32 2.22 -8.85
CA LEU A 14 -29.29 2.62 -7.84
C LEU A 14 -28.69 2.62 -6.43
N LYS A 15 -27.85 1.63 -6.08
CA LYS A 15 -27.19 1.57 -4.77
C LYS A 15 -26.15 2.66 -4.58
N VAL A 16 -25.29 2.91 -5.58
CA VAL A 16 -24.31 4.01 -5.52
C VAL A 16 -25.05 5.34 -5.46
N GLY A 17 -26.10 5.52 -6.26
CA GLY A 17 -26.94 6.71 -6.24
C GLY A 17 -27.64 6.92 -4.88
N ALA A 18 -28.18 5.87 -4.28
CA ALA A 18 -28.79 5.91 -2.95
C ALA A 18 -27.75 6.25 -1.88
N LEU A 19 -26.57 5.64 -1.90
CA LEU A 19 -25.48 5.90 -0.99
C LEU A 19 -25.03 7.36 -1.09
N THR A 20 -24.78 7.85 -2.31
CA THR A 20 -24.39 9.23 -2.59
C THR A 20 -25.45 10.22 -2.12
N SER A 21 -26.74 9.93 -2.34
CA SER A 21 -27.86 10.75 -1.90
C SER A 21 -27.97 10.79 -0.37
N GLN A 22 -27.84 9.65 0.31
CA GLN A 22 -27.87 9.58 1.78
C GLN A 22 -26.70 10.34 2.41
N MET A 23 -25.50 10.21 1.84
CA MET A 23 -24.34 10.95 2.30
C MET A 23 -24.52 12.45 2.05
N GLY A 24 -24.93 12.84 0.86
CA GLY A 24 -25.18 14.23 0.48
C GLY A 24 -26.23 14.89 1.38
N SER A 25 -27.37 14.24 1.59
CA SER A 25 -28.43 14.76 2.46
C SER A 25 -27.99 14.93 3.91
N SER A 26 -27.16 14.03 4.44
CA SER A 26 -26.64 14.15 5.80
C SER A 26 -25.75 15.39 5.97
N TYR A 27 -24.95 15.74 4.98
CA TYR A 27 -24.13 16.95 5.00
C TYR A 27 -24.92 18.24 4.76
N VAL A 28 -25.90 18.21 3.84
CA VAL A 28 -26.82 19.34 3.65
C VAL A 28 -27.56 19.66 4.96
N TRP A 29 -28.00 18.61 5.67
CA TRP A 29 -28.63 18.77 6.98
C TRP A 29 -27.70 19.42 8.00
N GLN A 30 -26.45 19.00 8.07
CA GLN A 30 -25.46 19.63 8.96
C GLN A 30 -25.18 21.10 8.59
N SER A 31 -25.11 21.44 7.30
CA SER A 31 -24.98 22.83 6.83
C SER A 31 -26.15 23.70 7.23
N LEU A 32 -27.36 23.17 7.12
CA LEU A 32 -28.59 23.92 7.52
C LEU A 32 -28.66 24.17 9.04
N LEU A 33 -28.12 23.25 9.86
CA LEU A 33 -28.11 23.38 11.31
C LEU A 33 -26.92 24.20 11.85
N LYS A 34 -25.91 24.48 11.04
CA LYS A 34 -24.72 25.25 11.45
C LYS A 34 -25.02 26.59 12.12
N PRO A 35 -25.95 27.41 11.64
CA PRO A 35 -26.27 28.72 12.28
C PRO A 35 -26.90 28.58 13.68
N PHE A 36 -27.44 27.42 14.01
CA PHE A 36 -28.18 27.17 15.25
C PHE A 36 -27.36 26.42 16.31
N ARG A 37 -26.07 26.20 16.09
CA ARG A 37 -25.18 25.41 16.96
C ARG A 37 -23.92 26.19 17.32
N SER A 38 -23.36 25.88 18.51
CA SER A 38 -22.03 26.38 18.85
C SER A 38 -20.96 25.70 17.94
N ALA A 39 -19.82 26.35 17.76
CA ALA A 39 -18.74 25.82 16.92
C ALA A 39 -18.27 24.40 17.33
N ASP A 40 -18.20 24.14 18.66
CA ASP A 40 -17.77 22.84 19.18
C ASP A 40 -18.85 21.76 19.01
N ALA A 41 -20.13 22.12 19.18
CA ALA A 41 -21.23 21.19 18.95
C ALA A 41 -21.32 20.84 17.46
N HIS A 42 -21.16 21.84 16.56
CA HIS A 42 -21.14 21.60 15.13
C HIS A 42 -19.97 20.69 14.69
N ARG A 43 -18.78 20.91 15.25
CA ARG A 43 -17.59 20.10 14.95
C ARG A 43 -17.78 18.62 15.36
N ARG A 44 -18.31 18.37 16.56
CA ARG A 44 -18.59 17.01 17.05
C ARG A 44 -19.62 16.30 16.17
N GLU A 45 -20.73 16.92 15.89
CA GLU A 45 -21.79 16.35 15.06
C GLU A 45 -21.36 16.13 13.61
N LEU A 46 -20.47 16.97 13.11
CA LEU A 46 -19.88 16.80 11.79
C LEU A 46 -18.98 15.58 11.75
N LEU A 47 -18.14 15.37 12.78
CA LEU A 47 -17.31 14.18 12.93
C LEU A 47 -18.19 12.92 13.00
N ASP A 48 -19.24 12.91 13.82
CA ASP A 48 -20.19 11.80 13.88
C ASP A 48 -20.85 11.51 12.52
N THR A 49 -21.10 12.56 11.75
CA THR A 49 -21.64 12.41 10.39
C THR A 49 -20.60 11.79 9.44
N HIS A 50 -19.33 12.15 9.56
CA HIS A 50 -18.23 11.52 8.81
C HIS A 50 -18.11 10.03 9.14
N VAL A 51 -18.11 9.69 10.44
CA VAL A 51 -18.03 8.29 10.92
C VAL A 51 -19.22 7.46 10.39
N ARG A 52 -20.45 7.99 10.50
CA ARG A 52 -21.62 7.31 9.94
C ARG A 52 -21.57 7.13 8.43
N ASN A 53 -21.08 8.11 7.70
CA ASN A 53 -20.92 8.02 6.25
C ASN A 53 -19.80 7.04 5.86
N ALA A 54 -18.71 6.98 6.61
CA ALA A 54 -17.67 5.97 6.45
C ALA A 54 -18.23 4.55 6.65
N ALA A 55 -19.03 4.32 7.70
CA ALA A 55 -19.70 3.03 7.92
C ALA A 55 -20.62 2.64 6.75
N ARG A 56 -21.39 3.58 6.21
CA ARG A 56 -22.21 3.34 5.00
C ARG A 56 -21.36 2.98 3.78
N MET A 57 -20.20 3.62 3.62
CA MET A 57 -19.25 3.26 2.54
C MET A 57 -18.72 1.84 2.72
N VAL A 58 -18.39 1.45 3.95
CA VAL A 58 -17.96 0.08 4.27
C VAL A 58 -19.03 -0.95 3.91
N GLU A 59 -20.27 -0.75 4.36
CA GLU A 59 -21.40 -1.62 4.03
C GLU A 59 -21.62 -1.70 2.51
N GLY A 60 -21.58 -0.55 1.83
CA GLY A 60 -21.68 -0.47 0.38
C GLY A 60 -20.55 -1.21 -0.34
N SER A 61 -19.32 -1.18 0.20
CA SER A 61 -18.16 -1.83 -0.43
C SER A 61 -18.29 -3.36 -0.46
N ALA A 62 -18.82 -3.97 0.61
CA ALA A 62 -19.05 -5.41 0.68
C ALA A 62 -20.02 -5.92 -0.39
N GLU A 63 -21.00 -5.10 -0.77
CA GLU A 63 -21.98 -5.43 -1.80
C GLU A 63 -21.52 -5.04 -3.21
N LEU A 64 -20.85 -3.89 -3.36
CA LEU A 64 -20.45 -3.35 -4.65
C LEU A 64 -19.17 -3.98 -5.19
N ARG A 65 -18.24 -4.41 -4.33
CA ARG A 65 -16.95 -5.03 -4.71
C ARG A 65 -16.13 -4.16 -5.70
N GLY A 66 -15.02 -4.69 -6.20
CA GLY A 66 -14.27 -4.07 -7.30
C GLY A 66 -13.73 -2.67 -6.96
N ALA A 67 -13.96 -1.70 -7.85
CA ALA A 67 -13.42 -0.35 -7.73
C ALA A 67 -13.86 0.38 -6.45
N PHE A 68 -15.08 0.10 -5.96
CA PHE A 68 -15.58 0.72 -4.75
C PHE A 68 -14.83 0.23 -3.50
N THR A 69 -14.54 -1.08 -3.42
CA THR A 69 -13.71 -1.64 -2.34
C THR A 69 -12.30 -1.03 -2.37
N LYS A 70 -11.71 -0.89 -3.57
CA LYS A 70 -10.39 -0.27 -3.73
C LYS A 70 -10.38 1.20 -3.33
N LEU A 71 -11.45 1.95 -3.67
CA LEU A 71 -11.61 3.33 -3.21
C LEU A 71 -11.60 3.43 -1.68
N VAL A 72 -12.40 2.57 -1.02
CA VAL A 72 -12.45 2.52 0.46
C VAL A 72 -11.08 2.18 1.03
N GLN A 73 -10.36 1.22 0.46
CA GLN A 73 -9.00 0.88 0.86
C GLN A 73 -8.03 2.05 0.67
N MET A 74 -8.11 2.76 -0.45
CA MET A 74 -7.26 3.94 -0.70
C MET A 74 -7.58 5.08 0.26
N LEU A 75 -8.84 5.36 0.50
CA LEU A 75 -9.27 6.42 1.43
C LEU A 75 -8.89 6.07 2.88
N SER A 76 -8.93 4.79 3.27
CA SER A 76 -8.51 4.36 4.61
C SER A 76 -7.01 4.52 4.90
N MET A 77 -6.22 4.92 3.91
CA MET A 77 -4.78 5.16 4.03
C MET A 77 -4.40 6.64 3.91
N ARG A 78 -5.41 7.52 3.86
CA ARG A 78 -5.23 8.95 3.62
C ARG A 78 -5.55 9.72 4.89
N ASP A 79 -4.63 9.68 5.86
CA ASP A 79 -4.64 10.47 7.09
C ASP A 79 -4.51 11.98 6.84
N ASP A 80 -3.97 12.35 5.68
CA ASP A 80 -3.94 13.72 5.19
C ASP A 80 -5.31 14.26 4.74
N LEU A 81 -6.28 13.36 4.46
CA LEU A 81 -7.60 13.73 3.95
C LEU A 81 -8.75 13.49 4.93
N LEU A 82 -8.61 12.54 5.83
CA LEU A 82 -9.69 12.06 6.67
C LEU A 82 -9.30 12.01 8.15
N PRO A 83 -10.23 12.34 9.08
CA PRO A 83 -10.01 12.12 10.51
C PRO A 83 -9.72 10.67 10.85
N GLY A 84 -8.91 10.44 11.90
CA GLY A 84 -8.51 9.08 12.34
C GLY A 84 -9.68 8.15 12.59
N GLU A 85 -10.74 8.63 13.22
CA GLU A 85 -11.96 7.87 13.51
C GLU A 85 -12.67 7.38 12.24
N VAL A 86 -12.59 8.17 11.17
CA VAL A 86 -13.12 7.79 9.84
C VAL A 86 -12.23 6.74 9.19
N ILE A 87 -10.91 6.89 9.30
CA ILE A 87 -9.93 5.93 8.80
C ILE A 87 -10.11 4.56 9.46
N ASP A 88 -10.29 4.52 10.78
CA ASP A 88 -10.48 3.27 11.54
C ASP A 88 -11.71 2.50 11.05
N VAL A 89 -12.82 3.22 10.81
CA VAL A 89 -14.04 2.63 10.24
C VAL A 89 -13.82 2.09 8.83
N LEU A 90 -13.14 2.86 7.97
CA LEU A 90 -12.84 2.42 6.61
C LEU A 90 -11.85 1.24 6.57
N ALA A 91 -10.90 1.19 7.49
CA ALA A 91 -9.95 0.08 7.62
C ALA A 91 -10.62 -1.25 7.97
N ALA A 92 -11.69 -1.22 8.77
CA ALA A 92 -12.48 -2.40 9.10
C ALA A 92 -13.18 -3.06 7.88
N ALA A 93 -13.33 -2.32 6.77
CA ALA A 93 -13.95 -2.83 5.54
C ALA A 93 -13.12 -3.89 4.79
N ARG A 94 -11.85 -4.06 5.14
CA ARG A 94 -10.90 -4.89 4.38
C ARG A 94 -11.21 -6.38 4.41
N ALA A 95 -12.01 -6.85 5.39
CA ALA A 95 -12.08 -8.27 5.77
C ALA A 95 -13.22 -9.08 5.15
N ASN A 96 -14.27 -8.51 4.53
CA ASN A 96 -15.54 -9.22 4.35
C ASN A 96 -16.15 -9.19 2.94
N VAL A 97 -15.39 -9.46 1.90
CA VAL A 97 -15.98 -9.72 0.58
C VAL A 97 -16.26 -11.23 0.45
N PRO A 98 -17.53 -11.70 0.40
CA PRO A 98 -17.81 -13.12 0.28
C PRO A 98 -17.27 -13.67 -1.05
N PRO A 99 -16.68 -14.89 -1.07
CA PRO A 99 -16.12 -15.47 -2.28
C PRO A 99 -17.19 -15.69 -3.35
N MET A 100 -16.78 -15.73 -4.61
CA MET A 100 -17.66 -16.12 -5.71
C MET A 100 -17.88 -17.63 -5.74
N PRO A 101 -19.06 -18.09 -6.22
CA PRO A 101 -19.34 -19.51 -6.39
C PRO A 101 -18.29 -20.18 -7.28
N PHE A 102 -17.81 -21.36 -6.90
CA PHE A 102 -16.79 -22.11 -7.61
C PHE A 102 -17.11 -22.33 -9.09
N ARG A 103 -18.40 -22.50 -9.45
CA ARG A 103 -18.78 -22.65 -10.85
C ARG A 103 -18.32 -21.49 -11.74
N MET A 104 -18.35 -20.26 -11.23
CA MET A 104 -17.88 -19.08 -11.97
C MET A 104 -16.37 -19.05 -12.12
N ILE A 105 -15.65 -19.42 -11.07
CA ILE A 105 -14.19 -19.54 -11.08
C ILE A 105 -13.73 -20.64 -12.03
N ARG A 106 -14.40 -21.79 -12.01
CA ARG A 106 -14.14 -22.90 -12.93
C ARG A 106 -14.29 -22.49 -14.41
N GLU A 107 -15.31 -21.70 -14.72
CA GLU A 107 -15.52 -21.18 -16.07
C GLU A 107 -14.44 -20.17 -16.46
N GLN A 108 -14.08 -19.26 -15.57
CA GLN A 108 -13.00 -18.30 -15.79
C GLN A 108 -11.67 -18.99 -16.07
N LEU A 109 -11.32 -20.04 -15.31
CA LEU A 109 -10.12 -20.85 -15.57
C LEU A 109 -10.18 -21.55 -16.93
N ARG A 110 -11.35 -22.07 -17.31
CA ARG A 110 -11.55 -22.72 -18.61
C ARG A 110 -11.37 -21.74 -19.77
N GLU A 111 -11.87 -20.52 -19.63
CA GLU A 111 -11.74 -19.47 -20.65
C GLU A 111 -10.29 -18.99 -20.78
N GLU A 112 -9.60 -18.77 -19.67
CA GLU A 112 -8.26 -18.23 -19.66
C GLU A 112 -7.16 -19.27 -19.98
N LEU A 113 -7.31 -20.50 -19.51
CA LEU A 113 -6.29 -21.55 -19.65
C LEU A 113 -6.71 -22.70 -20.58
N GLY A 114 -7.89 -22.61 -21.22
CA GLY A 114 -8.40 -23.55 -22.20
C GLY A 114 -8.93 -24.86 -21.61
N LYS A 115 -8.75 -25.12 -20.32
CA LYS A 115 -9.19 -26.35 -19.64
C LYS A 115 -9.75 -26.04 -18.26
N PRO A 116 -10.71 -26.84 -17.76
CA PRO A 116 -11.19 -26.68 -16.38
C PRO A 116 -10.14 -27.13 -15.36
N PRO A 117 -10.21 -26.65 -14.09
CA PRO A 117 -9.20 -26.93 -13.07
C PRO A 117 -8.92 -28.41 -12.84
N GLU A 118 -9.92 -29.27 -12.96
CA GLU A 118 -9.78 -30.73 -12.77
C GLU A 118 -8.92 -31.40 -13.86
N LYS A 119 -8.65 -30.70 -14.96
CA LYS A 119 -7.76 -31.14 -16.06
C LYS A 119 -6.41 -30.40 -16.08
N LEU A 120 -6.29 -29.33 -15.32
CA LEU A 120 -5.07 -28.51 -15.22
C LEU A 120 -4.22 -28.92 -14.03
N PHE A 121 -4.86 -29.23 -12.91
CA PHE A 121 -4.20 -29.51 -11.63
C PHE A 121 -4.49 -30.95 -11.20
N ALA A 122 -3.54 -31.58 -10.49
CA ALA A 122 -3.76 -32.86 -9.84
C ALA A 122 -4.80 -32.75 -8.73
N ARG A 123 -4.76 -31.61 -8.00
CA ARG A 123 -5.75 -31.24 -6.99
C ARG A 123 -6.04 -29.76 -7.09
N PHE A 124 -7.31 -29.37 -6.93
CA PHE A 124 -7.74 -27.97 -6.87
C PHE A 124 -8.80 -27.81 -5.76
N GLU A 125 -8.53 -26.96 -4.79
CA GLU A 125 -9.45 -26.69 -3.70
C GLU A 125 -10.59 -25.77 -4.16
N ARG A 126 -11.85 -26.24 -3.99
CA ARG A 126 -13.02 -25.49 -4.47
C ARG A 126 -13.34 -24.27 -3.62
N GLU A 127 -12.99 -24.33 -2.33
CA GLU A 127 -13.14 -23.20 -1.43
C GLU A 127 -12.00 -22.21 -1.65
N ALA A 128 -12.32 -20.92 -1.61
CA ALA A 128 -11.31 -19.89 -1.71
C ALA A 128 -10.42 -19.91 -0.46
N PHE A 129 -9.12 -19.97 -0.66
CA PHE A 129 -8.12 -19.88 0.42
C PHE A 129 -8.04 -18.46 0.98
N ALA A 130 -8.14 -17.45 0.08
CA ALA A 130 -8.10 -16.04 0.45
C ALA A 130 -8.89 -15.18 -0.56
N ALA A 131 -9.30 -14.00 -0.13
CA ALA A 131 -9.82 -12.97 -1.02
C ALA A 131 -8.68 -12.15 -1.61
N ALA A 132 -8.86 -11.68 -2.86
CA ALA A 132 -8.05 -10.66 -3.48
C ALA A 132 -8.94 -9.45 -3.82
N SER A 133 -8.34 -8.26 -4.07
CA SER A 133 -9.13 -7.04 -4.35
C SER A 133 -10.13 -7.20 -5.47
N LEU A 134 -9.72 -7.82 -6.59
CA LEU A 134 -10.52 -8.04 -7.78
C LEU A 134 -10.75 -9.53 -8.11
N GLY A 135 -10.48 -10.43 -7.14
CA GLY A 135 -10.52 -11.85 -7.37
C GLY A 135 -10.49 -12.67 -6.09
N GLN A 136 -10.12 -13.92 -6.21
CA GLN A 136 -9.90 -14.83 -5.09
C GLN A 136 -8.74 -15.80 -5.38
N VAL A 137 -8.20 -16.37 -4.32
CA VAL A 137 -7.03 -17.28 -4.36
C VAL A 137 -7.48 -18.66 -3.96
N HIS A 138 -7.05 -19.68 -4.70
CA HIS A 138 -7.28 -21.08 -4.41
C HIS A 138 -5.97 -21.83 -4.25
N ARG A 139 -5.93 -22.83 -3.37
CA ARG A 139 -4.82 -23.79 -3.33
C ARG A 139 -4.99 -24.84 -4.41
N ALA A 140 -3.88 -25.25 -4.99
CA ALA A 140 -3.85 -26.32 -5.97
C ALA A 140 -2.53 -27.08 -5.89
N GLU A 141 -2.49 -28.26 -6.55
CA GLU A 141 -1.29 -29.07 -6.69
C GLU A 141 -1.10 -29.40 -8.17
N LEU A 142 0.10 -29.20 -8.67
CA LEU A 142 0.48 -29.58 -10.03
C LEU A 142 0.68 -31.07 -10.13
N SER A 143 0.66 -31.62 -11.34
CA SER A 143 0.93 -33.05 -11.60
C SER A 143 2.34 -33.48 -11.18
N SER A 144 3.25 -32.52 -10.97
CA SER A 144 4.58 -32.74 -10.39
C SER A 144 4.58 -32.94 -8.87
N GLY A 145 3.46 -32.76 -8.19
CA GLY A 145 3.36 -32.72 -6.72
C GLY A 145 3.67 -31.35 -6.10
N GLN A 146 3.98 -30.34 -6.92
CA GLN A 146 4.28 -29.00 -6.40
C GLN A 146 3.00 -28.29 -5.94
N SER A 147 3.01 -27.82 -4.70
CA SER A 147 1.93 -26.98 -4.14
C SER A 147 2.01 -25.58 -4.72
N VAL A 148 0.85 -25.06 -5.18
CA VAL A 148 0.71 -23.76 -5.79
C VAL A 148 -0.52 -23.03 -5.26
N VAL A 149 -0.54 -21.73 -5.42
CA VAL A 149 -1.75 -20.90 -5.28
C VAL A 149 -2.12 -20.31 -6.63
N VAL A 150 -3.42 -20.26 -6.87
CA VAL A 150 -4.01 -19.75 -8.12
C VAL A 150 -4.86 -18.54 -7.78
N LYS A 151 -4.40 -17.35 -8.14
CA LYS A 151 -5.11 -16.07 -8.00
C LYS A 151 -5.93 -15.85 -9.27
N ILE A 152 -7.24 -15.67 -9.13
CA ILE A 152 -8.18 -15.65 -10.26
C ILE A 152 -9.05 -14.42 -10.12
N GLN A 153 -9.09 -13.58 -11.17
CA GLN A 153 -9.99 -12.43 -11.23
C GLN A 153 -11.46 -12.86 -11.33
N TYR A 154 -12.34 -12.08 -10.75
CA TYR A 154 -13.77 -12.30 -10.89
C TYR A 154 -14.23 -12.13 -12.35
N PRO A 155 -15.07 -13.04 -12.87
CA PRO A 155 -15.63 -12.90 -14.21
C PRO A 155 -16.36 -11.55 -14.38
N GLY A 156 -16.09 -10.84 -15.48
CA GLY A 156 -16.71 -9.54 -15.80
C GLY A 156 -16.27 -8.39 -14.89
N ILE A 157 -15.15 -8.54 -14.15
CA ILE A 157 -14.68 -7.49 -13.23
C ILE A 157 -14.20 -6.23 -13.99
N GLU A 158 -13.68 -6.37 -15.20
CA GLU A 158 -13.18 -5.28 -16.02
C GLU A 158 -14.29 -4.28 -16.36
N GLU A 159 -15.41 -4.79 -16.90
CA GLU A 159 -16.60 -3.97 -17.21
C GLU A 159 -17.21 -3.36 -15.94
N THR A 160 -17.13 -4.09 -14.84
CA THR A 160 -17.60 -3.62 -13.55
C THR A 160 -16.76 -2.44 -13.05
N VAL A 161 -15.42 -2.55 -13.14
CA VAL A 161 -14.48 -1.49 -12.74
C VAL A 161 -14.68 -0.22 -13.57
N GLU A 162 -14.81 -0.34 -14.89
CA GLU A 162 -15.07 0.82 -15.76
C GLU A 162 -16.38 1.54 -15.40
N GLN A 163 -17.42 0.77 -15.10
CA GLN A 163 -18.70 1.35 -14.69
C GLN A 163 -18.62 2.02 -13.33
N ASP A 164 -17.92 1.37 -12.37
CA ASP A 164 -17.75 1.90 -11.03
C ASP A 164 -16.93 3.19 -11.03
N LEU A 165 -15.89 3.30 -11.87
CA LEU A 165 -15.10 4.53 -12.00
C LEU A 165 -15.95 5.74 -12.41
N LYS A 166 -16.91 5.52 -13.34
CA LYS A 166 -17.85 6.59 -13.73
C LYS A 166 -18.76 6.99 -12.56
N ASN A 167 -19.19 6.02 -11.77
CA ASN A 167 -20.07 6.27 -10.62
C ASN A 167 -19.32 6.94 -9.44
N ILE A 168 -18.08 6.54 -9.23
CA ILE A 168 -17.20 7.10 -8.18
C ILE A 168 -16.88 8.59 -8.45
N GLN A 169 -16.82 9.02 -9.70
CA GLN A 169 -16.59 10.42 -10.03
C GLN A 169 -17.62 11.34 -9.37
N ALA A 170 -18.89 10.99 -9.44
CA ALA A 170 -19.96 11.78 -8.80
C ALA A 170 -19.81 11.85 -7.27
N LEU A 171 -19.36 10.75 -6.65
CA LEU A 171 -19.08 10.71 -5.21
C LEU A 171 -17.88 11.59 -4.84
N LEU A 172 -16.80 11.53 -5.63
CA LEU A 172 -15.60 12.33 -5.42
C LEU A 172 -15.89 13.83 -5.59
N GLU A 173 -16.70 14.23 -6.57
CA GLU A 173 -17.15 15.60 -6.76
C GLU A 173 -17.96 16.10 -5.54
N LEU A 174 -18.82 15.26 -4.98
CA LEU A 174 -19.56 15.56 -3.77
C LEU A 174 -18.60 15.77 -2.59
N VAL A 175 -17.65 14.87 -2.37
CA VAL A 175 -16.64 14.97 -1.31
C VAL A 175 -15.79 16.23 -1.48
N THR A 176 -15.43 16.62 -2.71
CA THR A 176 -14.67 17.84 -3.00
C THR A 176 -15.40 19.09 -2.55
N ARG A 177 -16.69 19.19 -2.87
CA ARG A 177 -17.52 20.35 -2.47
C ARG A 177 -17.61 20.46 -0.95
N LEU A 178 -17.73 19.33 -0.29
CA LEU A 178 -17.90 19.27 1.17
C LEU A 178 -16.59 19.48 1.93
N SER A 179 -15.45 18.95 1.42
CA SER A 179 -14.14 19.14 2.06
C SER A 179 -13.70 20.61 2.04
N ARG A 180 -14.08 21.35 1.00
CA ARG A 180 -13.80 22.80 0.91
C ARG A 180 -14.45 23.58 2.06
N ASP A 181 -15.66 23.16 2.47
CA ASP A 181 -16.42 23.81 3.53
C ASP A 181 -15.99 23.37 4.95
N VAL A 182 -15.35 22.21 5.09
CA VAL A 182 -15.03 21.57 6.38
C VAL A 182 -13.55 21.68 6.74
N ILE A 183 -12.66 21.43 5.76
CA ILE A 183 -11.20 21.36 5.99
C ILE A 183 -10.52 22.69 5.63
N GLY A 184 -11.25 23.59 4.93
CA GLY A 184 -10.71 24.89 4.47
C GLY A 184 -9.62 24.76 3.38
N ARG A 185 -9.36 23.56 2.90
CA ARG A 185 -8.41 23.25 1.82
C ARG A 185 -9.10 22.52 0.69
N ALA A 186 -8.82 22.93 -0.55
CA ALA A 186 -9.27 22.19 -1.72
C ALA A 186 -8.37 20.95 -1.90
N VAL A 187 -8.94 19.78 -1.68
CA VAL A 187 -8.27 18.50 -2.00
C VAL A 187 -8.39 18.28 -3.51
N ASP A 188 -7.28 17.95 -4.20
CA ASP A 188 -7.33 17.58 -5.61
C ASP A 188 -7.88 16.16 -5.78
N MET A 189 -9.21 16.06 -5.77
CA MET A 189 -9.89 14.78 -5.98
C MET A 189 -9.69 14.21 -7.38
N ASN A 190 -9.23 15.01 -8.35
CA ASN A 190 -8.85 14.51 -9.66
C ASN A 190 -7.54 13.71 -9.58
N ALA A 191 -6.62 14.11 -8.69
CA ALA A 191 -5.42 13.31 -8.41
C ALA A 191 -5.79 11.97 -7.78
N VAL A 192 -6.70 11.96 -6.80
CA VAL A 192 -7.20 10.72 -6.16
C VAL A 192 -7.89 9.83 -7.20
N ARG A 193 -8.72 10.40 -8.09
CA ARG A 193 -9.37 9.65 -9.17
C ARG A 193 -8.36 9.02 -10.11
N ARG A 194 -7.36 9.79 -10.59
CA ARG A 194 -6.31 9.27 -11.47
C ARG A 194 -5.53 8.15 -10.81
N GLU A 195 -5.14 8.32 -9.56
CA GLU A 195 -4.44 7.28 -8.80
C GLU A 195 -5.30 6.01 -8.68
N LEU A 196 -6.60 6.14 -8.42
CA LEU A 196 -7.52 5.00 -8.36
C LEU A 196 -7.63 4.29 -9.71
N GLU A 197 -7.79 5.05 -10.81
CA GLU A 197 -7.85 4.49 -12.16
C GLU A 197 -6.58 3.71 -12.51
N ASP A 198 -5.42 4.28 -12.24
CA ASP A 198 -4.13 3.66 -12.53
C ASP A 198 -3.94 2.38 -11.71
N ARG A 199 -4.29 2.41 -10.42
CA ARG A 199 -4.25 1.22 -9.55
C ARG A 199 -5.16 0.10 -10.03
N LEU A 200 -6.39 0.43 -10.38
CA LEU A 200 -7.34 -0.57 -10.87
C LEU A 200 -6.89 -1.17 -12.21
N ARG A 201 -6.33 -0.36 -13.12
CA ARG A 201 -5.74 -0.88 -14.36
C ARG A 201 -4.54 -1.79 -14.13
N GLU A 202 -3.70 -1.47 -13.15
CA GLU A 202 -2.59 -2.34 -12.73
C GLU A 202 -3.13 -3.70 -12.23
N GLU A 203 -4.16 -3.70 -11.39
CA GLU A 203 -4.75 -4.92 -10.82
C GLU A 203 -5.56 -5.76 -11.82
N LEU A 204 -5.98 -5.19 -12.94
CA LEU A 204 -6.71 -5.90 -13.99
C LEU A 204 -5.81 -6.73 -14.93
N ASP A 205 -4.49 -6.65 -14.80
CA ASP A 205 -3.56 -7.45 -15.61
C ASP A 205 -2.52 -8.17 -14.74
N TYR A 206 -2.80 -9.41 -14.40
CA TYR A 206 -1.92 -10.26 -13.58
C TYR A 206 -0.58 -10.60 -14.23
N ARG A 207 -0.39 -10.34 -15.54
CA ARG A 207 0.93 -10.47 -16.17
C ARG A 207 1.91 -9.45 -15.60
N ARG A 208 1.44 -8.24 -15.29
CA ARG A 208 2.27 -7.22 -14.61
C ARG A 208 2.67 -7.66 -13.22
N GLU A 209 1.75 -8.27 -12.48
CA GLU A 209 2.06 -8.81 -11.16
C GLU A 209 3.06 -9.98 -11.25
N ALA A 210 2.92 -10.84 -12.25
CA ALA A 210 3.87 -11.92 -12.54
C ALA A 210 5.27 -11.38 -12.89
N GLU A 211 5.36 -10.34 -13.72
CA GLU A 211 6.63 -9.67 -14.07
C GLU A 211 7.29 -9.03 -12.84
N ASN A 212 6.51 -8.36 -12.01
CA ASN A 212 6.98 -7.76 -10.76
C ASN A 212 7.50 -8.83 -9.79
N LEU A 213 6.74 -9.92 -9.63
CA LEU A 213 7.14 -11.05 -8.79
C LEU A 213 8.48 -11.64 -9.28
N ALA A 214 8.62 -11.91 -10.57
CA ALA A 214 9.87 -12.41 -11.15
C ALA A 214 11.04 -11.45 -10.93
N ARG A 215 10.79 -10.14 -11.07
CA ARG A 215 11.78 -9.09 -10.77
C ARG A 215 12.21 -9.11 -9.31
N PHE A 216 11.27 -9.14 -8.36
CA PHE A 216 11.60 -9.20 -6.93
C PHE A 216 12.37 -10.47 -6.58
N ARG A 217 11.96 -11.61 -7.13
CA ARG A 217 12.67 -12.87 -6.94
C ARG A 217 14.14 -12.79 -7.40
N ALA A 218 14.39 -12.13 -8.54
CA ALA A 218 15.75 -11.90 -9.04
C ALA A 218 16.55 -10.95 -8.16
N LEU A 219 15.91 -9.88 -7.63
CA LEU A 219 16.58 -8.89 -6.77
C LEU A 219 16.95 -9.46 -5.39
N PHE A 220 16.17 -10.40 -4.88
CA PHE A 220 16.42 -11.07 -3.60
C PHE A 220 17.03 -12.50 -3.75
N ALA A 221 17.56 -12.84 -4.94
CA ALA A 221 18.07 -14.19 -5.19
C ALA A 221 19.22 -14.61 -4.26
N ASP A 222 20.05 -13.64 -3.86
CA ASP A 222 21.19 -13.86 -2.96
C ASP A 222 20.85 -13.62 -1.48
N ASP A 223 19.56 -13.44 -1.15
CA ASP A 223 19.09 -13.19 0.20
C ASP A 223 18.40 -14.44 0.77
N ASP A 224 19.13 -15.18 1.57
CA ASP A 224 18.65 -16.42 2.19
C ASP A 224 17.54 -16.19 3.24
N GLU A 225 17.33 -14.97 3.67
CA GLU A 225 16.34 -14.60 4.70
C GLU A 225 15.02 -14.09 4.12
N VAL A 226 14.93 -13.93 2.78
CA VAL A 226 13.70 -13.53 2.08
C VAL A 226 13.21 -14.66 1.18
N ALA A 227 11.92 -14.93 1.22
CA ALA A 227 11.26 -15.92 0.37
C ALA A 227 10.25 -15.21 -0.57
N ILE A 228 10.38 -15.46 -1.87
CA ILE A 228 9.49 -14.93 -2.88
C ILE A 228 8.96 -16.09 -3.71
N PRO A 229 7.64 -16.19 -3.93
CA PRO A 229 7.05 -17.21 -4.78
C PRO A 229 7.66 -17.23 -6.19
N GLU A 230 7.47 -18.31 -6.90
CA GLU A 230 7.84 -18.42 -8.31
C GLU A 230 6.59 -18.51 -9.18
N VAL A 231 6.57 -17.75 -10.28
CA VAL A 231 5.46 -17.79 -11.25
C VAL A 231 5.49 -19.09 -12.02
N VAL A 232 4.34 -19.76 -12.09
CA VAL A 232 4.16 -20.94 -12.95
C VAL A 232 3.54 -20.49 -14.28
N GLY A 233 4.40 -20.12 -15.24
CA GLY A 233 4.01 -19.45 -16.49
C GLY A 233 2.99 -20.21 -17.33
N GLY A 234 3.11 -21.56 -17.43
CA GLY A 234 2.16 -22.39 -18.18
C GLY A 234 0.74 -22.46 -17.59
N PHE A 235 0.55 -21.95 -16.36
CA PHE A 235 -0.73 -21.89 -15.65
C PHE A 235 -1.12 -20.45 -15.28
N SER A 236 -0.56 -19.47 -15.98
CA SER A 236 -0.82 -18.04 -15.77
C SER A 236 -1.27 -17.37 -17.07
N SER A 237 -2.10 -16.34 -16.93
CA SER A 237 -2.64 -15.55 -18.03
C SER A 237 -2.88 -14.09 -17.58
N ARG A 238 -3.58 -13.28 -18.37
CA ARG A 238 -3.96 -11.92 -17.97
C ARG A 238 -4.83 -11.89 -16.70
N ARG A 239 -5.72 -12.90 -16.50
CA ARG A 239 -6.69 -12.93 -15.40
C ARG A 239 -6.44 -14.05 -14.40
N VAL A 240 -5.39 -14.83 -14.60
CA VAL A 240 -4.99 -15.93 -13.71
C VAL A 240 -3.50 -15.83 -13.42
N LEU A 241 -3.13 -15.79 -12.15
CA LEU A 241 -1.73 -15.88 -11.72
C LEU A 241 -1.56 -17.12 -10.85
N THR A 242 -0.75 -18.05 -11.34
CA THR A 242 -0.34 -19.24 -10.59
C THR A 242 1.09 -19.08 -10.13
N MET A 243 1.31 -19.27 -8.84
CA MET A 243 2.65 -19.17 -8.22
C MET A 243 2.82 -20.25 -7.16
N THR A 244 4.07 -20.55 -6.82
CA THR A 244 4.41 -21.53 -5.79
C THR A 244 3.80 -21.12 -4.45
N PHE A 245 3.30 -22.10 -3.69
CA PHE A 245 2.77 -21.83 -2.36
C PHE A 245 3.92 -21.72 -1.36
N LEU A 246 3.96 -20.61 -0.62
CA LEU A 246 4.85 -20.46 0.52
C LEU A 246 4.11 -20.84 1.80
N GLU A 247 4.60 -21.87 2.47
CA GLU A 247 4.05 -22.27 3.77
C GLU A 247 4.62 -21.37 4.87
N GLY A 248 3.73 -20.90 5.74
CA GLY A 248 4.10 -20.03 6.85
C GLY A 248 2.91 -19.41 7.55
N TYR A 249 3.22 -18.54 8.48
CA TYR A 249 2.24 -17.79 9.28
C TYR A 249 2.15 -16.37 8.77
N PRO A 250 0.93 -15.83 8.51
CA PRO A 250 0.76 -14.42 8.17
C PRO A 250 1.44 -13.51 9.21
N LEU A 251 1.97 -12.39 8.75
CA LEU A 251 2.62 -11.45 9.67
C LEU A 251 1.67 -10.92 10.76
N SER A 252 0.36 -10.89 10.47
CA SER A 252 -0.67 -10.57 11.47
C SER A 252 -0.68 -11.50 12.67
N ASP A 253 -0.34 -12.78 12.46
CA ASP A 253 -0.37 -13.79 13.53
C ASP A 253 0.83 -13.62 14.48
N VAL A 254 1.91 -13.00 14.01
CA VAL A 254 3.07 -12.66 14.85
C VAL A 254 2.71 -11.61 15.91
N LEU A 255 1.65 -10.82 15.68
CA LEU A 255 1.13 -9.85 16.66
C LEU A 255 0.25 -10.50 17.74
N ALA A 256 -0.10 -11.76 17.60
CA ALA A 256 -0.97 -12.44 18.54
C ALA A 256 -0.36 -12.50 19.96
N PRO A 257 -1.21 -12.47 21.01
CA PRO A 257 -0.76 -12.65 22.39
C PRO A 257 -0.03 -13.99 22.56
N GLY A 258 1.09 -13.98 23.29
CA GLY A 258 1.86 -15.20 23.57
C GLY A 258 2.92 -15.59 22.52
N VAL A 259 3.02 -14.85 21.43
CA VAL A 259 4.15 -14.99 20.49
C VAL A 259 5.42 -14.46 21.14
N ASP A 260 6.52 -15.23 21.01
CA ASP A 260 7.82 -14.89 21.57
C ASP A 260 8.34 -13.56 21.04
N GLN A 261 8.91 -12.74 21.93
CA GLN A 261 9.48 -11.45 21.58
C GLN A 261 10.69 -11.60 20.64
N GLU A 262 11.48 -12.66 20.78
CA GLU A 262 12.61 -12.94 19.88
C GLU A 262 12.17 -13.09 18.43
N LEU A 263 11.03 -13.80 18.18
CA LEU A 263 10.44 -13.89 16.83
C LEU A 263 9.93 -12.53 16.34
N LYS A 264 9.31 -11.73 17.20
CA LYS A 264 8.84 -10.38 16.86
C LYS A 264 10.02 -9.48 16.47
N ASP A 265 11.10 -9.53 17.24
CA ASP A 265 12.31 -8.74 16.99
C ASP A 265 12.97 -9.15 15.67
N TRP A 266 13.08 -10.45 15.43
CA TRP A 266 13.58 -10.97 14.16
C TRP A 266 12.74 -10.46 12.98
N VAL A 267 11.41 -10.58 13.07
CA VAL A 267 10.48 -10.10 12.01
C VAL A 267 10.64 -8.60 11.77
N ALA A 268 10.66 -7.79 12.83
CA ALA A 268 10.81 -6.35 12.73
C ALA A 268 12.09 -5.94 12.01
N ILE A 269 13.21 -6.55 12.41
CA ILE A 269 14.53 -6.28 11.82
C ILE A 269 14.57 -6.72 10.35
N LYS A 270 14.05 -7.93 10.03
CA LYS A 270 14.05 -8.42 8.65
C LYS A 270 13.15 -7.60 7.74
N TYR A 271 11.98 -7.23 8.20
CA TYR A 271 11.07 -6.37 7.44
C TYR A 271 11.70 -5.00 7.18
N PHE A 272 12.30 -4.39 8.19
CA PHE A 272 13.02 -3.13 8.06
C PHE A 272 14.16 -3.23 7.02
N ARG A 273 15.03 -4.26 7.13
CA ARG A 273 16.11 -4.49 6.17
C ARG A 273 15.58 -4.69 4.75
N ALA A 274 14.53 -5.47 4.58
CA ALA A 274 13.93 -5.73 3.26
C ALA A 274 13.44 -4.42 2.62
N VAL A 275 12.79 -3.53 3.37
CA VAL A 275 12.36 -2.21 2.88
C VAL A 275 13.55 -1.31 2.55
N CYS A 276 14.58 -1.26 3.40
CA CYS A 276 15.80 -0.50 3.12
C CYS A 276 16.49 -0.97 1.83
N ARG A 277 16.65 -2.28 1.62
CA ARG A 277 17.23 -2.87 0.41
C ARG A 277 16.42 -2.51 -0.84
N GLN A 278 15.11 -2.59 -0.78
CA GLN A 278 14.23 -2.18 -1.86
C GLN A 278 14.49 -0.74 -2.31
N ILE A 279 14.60 0.19 -1.37
CA ILE A 279 14.78 1.61 -1.66
C ILE A 279 16.22 1.91 -2.09
N LEU A 280 17.19 1.47 -1.28
CA LEU A 280 18.58 1.93 -1.37
C LEU A 280 19.42 1.10 -2.36
N ARG A 281 19.23 -0.24 -2.39
CA ARG A 281 20.02 -1.13 -3.25
C ARG A 281 19.34 -1.35 -4.60
N PHE A 282 18.05 -1.66 -4.61
CA PHE A 282 17.36 -2.12 -5.82
C PHE A 282 16.65 -0.99 -6.57
N GLY A 283 16.31 0.12 -5.90
CA GLY A 283 15.49 1.17 -6.50
C GLY A 283 14.10 0.68 -6.90
N VAL A 284 13.59 -0.35 -6.24
CA VAL A 284 12.29 -0.95 -6.50
C VAL A 284 11.54 -1.10 -5.17
N LEU A 285 10.44 -0.38 -5.03
CA LEU A 285 9.68 -0.33 -3.79
C LEU A 285 8.37 -1.11 -3.90
N HIS A 286 8.13 -2.02 -2.97
CA HIS A 286 6.82 -2.57 -2.72
C HIS A 286 5.95 -1.51 -2.04
N ALA A 287 5.03 -0.91 -2.77
CA ALA A 287 4.29 0.25 -2.32
C ALA A 287 2.99 -0.08 -1.55
N ASP A 288 2.82 -1.34 -1.14
CA ASP A 288 1.71 -1.80 -0.29
C ASP A 288 2.20 -2.51 0.98
N PRO A 289 2.59 -1.76 2.03
CA PRO A 289 3.23 -2.29 3.23
C PRO A 289 2.24 -2.95 4.21
N GLN A 290 1.19 -3.62 3.68
CA GLN A 290 0.21 -4.29 4.54
C GLN A 290 0.78 -5.60 5.09
N PRO A 291 0.61 -5.90 6.40
CA PRO A 291 1.07 -7.16 6.99
C PRO A 291 0.51 -8.42 6.32
N ALA A 292 -0.69 -8.32 5.72
CA ALA A 292 -1.30 -9.42 4.96
C ALA A 292 -0.53 -9.83 3.70
N ASN A 293 0.35 -8.96 3.20
CA ASN A 293 1.21 -9.22 2.03
C ASN A 293 2.53 -9.92 2.42
N TYR A 294 2.70 -10.24 3.70
CA TYR A 294 3.92 -10.86 4.23
C TYR A 294 3.60 -12.06 5.10
N LEU A 295 4.52 -12.99 5.18
CA LEU A 295 4.46 -14.14 6.09
C LEU A 295 5.84 -14.49 6.66
N VAL A 296 5.86 -15.28 7.72
CA VAL A 296 7.06 -15.95 8.22
C VAL A 296 6.97 -17.42 7.85
N THR A 297 7.93 -17.93 7.08
CA THR A 297 7.96 -19.34 6.70
C THR A 297 8.33 -20.25 7.89
N HIS A 298 8.02 -21.55 7.81
CA HIS A 298 8.39 -22.51 8.86
C HIS A 298 9.92 -22.64 9.08
N HIS A 299 10.71 -22.45 8.02
CA HIS A 299 12.14 -22.20 8.13
C HIS A 299 12.33 -20.68 8.06
N PRO A 300 12.61 -19.97 9.17
CA PRO A 300 12.38 -18.54 9.31
C PRO A 300 12.95 -17.70 8.16
N LYS A 301 12.07 -17.32 7.21
CA LYS A 301 12.32 -16.35 6.16
C LYS A 301 11.15 -15.39 6.10
N LEU A 302 11.41 -14.16 5.75
CA LEU A 302 10.36 -13.20 5.44
C LEU A 302 9.80 -13.47 4.04
N GLY A 303 8.60 -14.01 3.96
CA GLY A 303 7.88 -14.21 2.69
C GLY A 303 7.18 -12.94 2.23
N ILE A 304 7.29 -12.59 0.95
CA ILE A 304 6.57 -11.49 0.31
C ILE A 304 5.63 -12.09 -0.74
N LEU A 305 4.33 -11.76 -0.69
CA LEU A 305 3.29 -12.50 -1.40
C LEU A 305 2.60 -11.75 -2.54
N ASP A 306 2.35 -10.44 -2.41
CA ASP A 306 1.61 -9.62 -3.37
C ASP A 306 2.53 -8.64 -4.08
N PHE A 307 2.47 -8.59 -5.41
CA PHE A 307 3.33 -7.73 -6.24
C PHE A 307 2.52 -6.81 -7.15
N GLY A 308 1.24 -6.62 -6.84
CA GLY A 308 0.34 -5.75 -7.59
C GLY A 308 0.68 -4.26 -7.49
N SER A 309 1.45 -3.85 -6.49
CA SER A 309 1.78 -2.44 -6.24
C SER A 309 3.28 -2.21 -6.10
N ILE A 310 3.97 -2.15 -7.24
CA ILE A 310 5.42 -1.91 -7.29
C ILE A 310 5.71 -0.54 -7.91
N ARG A 311 6.73 0.14 -7.37
CA ARG A 311 7.26 1.39 -7.95
C ARG A 311 8.74 1.24 -8.21
N VAL A 312 9.15 1.58 -9.43
CA VAL A 312 10.54 1.54 -9.86
C VAL A 312 11.08 2.97 -9.88
N PHE A 313 12.14 3.20 -9.16
CA PHE A 313 12.87 4.48 -9.14
C PHE A 313 13.92 4.49 -10.25
N SER A 314 14.16 5.65 -10.84
CA SER A 314 15.32 5.80 -11.70
C SER A 314 16.61 5.63 -10.91
N GLU A 315 17.67 5.22 -11.58
CA GLU A 315 18.98 5.05 -10.93
C GLU A 315 19.48 6.37 -10.30
N SER A 316 19.22 7.51 -10.95
CA SER A 316 19.54 8.84 -10.39
C SER A 316 18.78 9.12 -9.09
N LEU A 317 17.49 8.75 -9.04
CA LEU A 317 16.66 8.93 -7.85
C LEU A 317 17.14 8.01 -6.71
N ARG A 318 17.42 6.75 -7.01
CA ARG A 318 17.99 5.78 -6.05
C ARG A 318 19.30 6.29 -5.45
N ARG A 319 20.24 6.72 -6.30
CA ARG A 319 21.52 7.28 -5.85
C ARG A 319 21.34 8.51 -4.97
N SER A 320 20.35 9.35 -5.27
CA SER A 320 20.04 10.53 -4.45
C SER A 320 19.50 10.15 -3.07
N TYR A 321 18.71 9.07 -2.95
CA TYR A 321 18.29 8.54 -1.65
C TYR A 321 19.45 7.97 -0.85
N VAL A 322 20.39 7.25 -1.48
CA VAL A 322 21.60 6.74 -0.80
C VAL A 322 22.47 7.89 -0.30
N ARG A 323 22.63 8.95 -1.13
CA ARG A 323 23.37 10.16 -0.72
C ARG A 323 22.70 10.87 0.44
N LEU A 324 21.38 11.01 0.41
CA LEU A 324 20.62 11.63 1.51
C LEU A 324 20.79 10.84 2.80
N ALA A 325 20.60 9.51 2.76
CA ALA A 325 20.73 8.64 3.91
C ALA A 325 22.14 8.69 4.52
N ARG A 326 23.17 8.63 3.66
CA ARG A 326 24.56 8.75 4.11
C ARG A 326 24.85 10.12 4.71
N GLY A 327 24.45 11.21 4.04
CA GLY A 327 24.64 12.57 4.54
C GLY A 327 24.00 12.80 5.91
N LEU A 328 22.80 12.23 6.14
CA LEU A 328 22.12 12.29 7.44
C LEU A 328 22.85 11.51 8.53
N LEU A 329 23.38 10.30 8.21
CA LEU A 329 24.14 9.48 9.16
C LEU A 329 25.49 10.10 9.53
N GLU A 330 26.16 10.75 8.57
CA GLU A 330 27.48 11.38 8.72
C GLU A 330 27.39 12.85 9.15
N ASP A 331 26.18 13.39 9.27
CA ASP A 331 25.89 14.80 9.54
C ASP A 331 26.54 15.76 8.51
N ASP A 332 26.65 15.31 7.25
CA ASP A 332 27.18 16.11 6.14
C ASP A 332 26.09 16.99 5.52
N ARG A 333 26.04 18.25 5.99
CA ARG A 333 25.09 19.25 5.51
C ARG A 333 25.15 19.46 4.00
N ARG A 334 26.33 19.41 3.38
CA ARG A 334 26.49 19.64 1.92
C ARG A 334 25.85 18.51 1.14
N GLU A 335 26.10 17.27 1.54
CA GLU A 335 25.52 16.09 0.92
C GLU A 335 24.00 16.05 1.10
N ILE A 336 23.48 16.39 2.30
CA ILE A 336 22.04 16.45 2.55
C ILE A 336 21.35 17.44 1.60
N VAL A 337 21.86 18.69 1.51
CA VAL A 337 21.28 19.72 0.66
C VAL A 337 21.36 19.34 -0.81
N ALA A 338 22.50 18.81 -1.26
CA ALA A 338 22.67 18.37 -2.64
C ALA A 338 21.70 17.23 -3.01
N ALA A 339 21.53 16.27 -2.10
CA ALA A 339 20.58 15.17 -2.29
C ALA A 339 19.12 15.66 -2.27
N CYS A 340 18.75 16.57 -1.38
CA CYS A 340 17.41 17.17 -1.32
C CYS A 340 17.04 17.91 -2.61
N ARG A 341 18.00 18.63 -3.22
CA ARG A 341 17.79 19.27 -4.53
C ARG A 341 17.59 18.25 -5.63
N ALA A 342 18.41 17.20 -5.67
CA ALA A 342 18.30 16.13 -6.65
C ALA A 342 17.00 15.30 -6.50
N LEU A 343 16.37 15.33 -5.32
CA LEU A 343 15.10 14.70 -5.00
C LEU A 343 13.90 15.65 -5.17
N ASP A 344 14.10 16.87 -5.66
CA ASP A 344 13.06 17.91 -5.76
C ASP A 344 12.39 18.27 -4.41
N TYR A 345 13.09 18.06 -3.30
CA TYR A 345 12.63 18.49 -1.98
C TYR A 345 12.96 19.95 -1.68
N LEU A 346 14.02 20.47 -2.32
CA LEU A 346 14.47 21.85 -2.22
C LEU A 346 14.63 22.49 -3.61
N ALA A 347 14.21 23.75 -3.75
CA ALA A 347 14.53 24.60 -4.88
C ALA A 347 15.62 25.61 -4.52
N ASP A 348 16.02 26.41 -5.53
CA ASP A 348 16.90 27.55 -5.30
C ASP A 348 16.17 28.60 -4.49
N GLY A 349 16.81 29.07 -3.42
CA GLY A 349 16.25 30.02 -2.47
C GLY A 349 15.50 29.42 -1.27
N ASP A 350 15.23 28.13 -1.27
CA ASP A 350 14.58 27.45 -0.13
C ASP A 350 15.48 27.42 1.10
N ARG A 351 14.89 27.43 2.29
CA ARG A 351 15.60 27.35 3.56
C ARG A 351 16.11 25.96 3.85
N CYS A 352 17.37 25.68 3.48
CA CYS A 352 17.99 24.38 3.62
C CYS A 352 17.98 23.85 5.08
N GLU A 353 18.17 24.74 6.08
CA GLU A 353 18.17 24.33 7.49
C GLU A 353 16.83 23.78 7.94
N ALA A 354 15.73 24.40 7.52
CA ALA A 354 14.39 23.91 7.84
C ALA A 354 14.12 22.52 7.24
N MET A 355 14.62 22.24 6.02
CA MET A 355 14.50 20.91 5.42
C MET A 355 15.34 19.88 6.18
N ILE A 356 16.55 20.23 6.61
CA ILE A 356 17.40 19.33 7.41
C ILE A 356 16.72 19.02 8.76
N GLU A 357 16.14 20.02 9.41
CA GLU A 357 15.39 19.86 10.66
C GLU A 357 14.18 18.92 10.47
N ILE A 358 13.40 19.12 9.41
CA ILE A 358 12.28 18.24 9.03
C ILE A 358 12.77 16.79 8.89
N LEU A 359 13.84 16.55 8.14
CA LEU A 359 14.36 15.22 7.91
C LEU A 359 14.89 14.57 9.19
N ARG A 360 15.58 15.32 10.04
CA ARG A 360 16.06 14.82 11.34
C ARG A 360 14.92 14.48 12.27
N THR A 361 13.89 15.31 12.32
CA THR A 361 12.70 15.06 13.13
C THR A 361 11.98 13.78 12.68
N LEU A 362 11.78 13.61 11.36
CA LEU A 362 11.09 12.43 10.82
C LEU A 362 11.90 11.13 10.91
N LEU A 363 13.23 11.23 10.86
CA LEU A 363 14.13 10.07 10.84
C LEU A 363 14.89 9.89 12.15
N GLU A 364 14.47 10.57 13.23
CA GLU A 364 15.11 10.51 14.55
C GLU A 364 15.49 9.09 14.98
N PRO A 365 14.60 8.06 14.89
CA PRO A 365 14.95 6.72 15.31
C PRO A 365 16.09 6.08 14.50
N LEU A 366 16.33 6.55 13.28
CA LEU A 366 17.39 6.06 12.39
C LEU A 366 18.70 6.84 12.49
N LEU A 367 18.69 7.94 13.24
CA LEU A 367 19.85 8.84 13.37
C LEU A 367 20.48 8.81 14.76
N GLU A 368 19.76 8.36 15.78
CA GLU A 368 20.27 8.27 17.15
C GLU A 368 20.95 6.93 17.43
N ASP A 369 22.22 6.97 17.86
CA ASP A 369 23.01 5.78 18.19
C ASP A 369 22.70 5.26 19.60
N ARG A 370 21.47 4.78 19.76
CA ARG A 370 20.98 4.15 20.99
C ARG A 370 19.92 3.10 20.68
N GLU A 371 19.58 2.31 21.66
CA GLU A 371 18.35 1.49 21.59
C GLU A 371 17.14 2.41 21.56
N TYR A 372 16.24 2.13 20.64
CA TYR A 372 15.06 2.94 20.39
C TYR A 372 13.80 2.05 20.30
N ASP A 373 12.80 2.42 21.08
CA ASP A 373 11.47 1.83 21.04
C ASP A 373 10.54 2.71 20.19
N PHE A 374 10.08 2.19 19.07
CA PHE A 374 9.12 2.91 18.23
C PHE A 374 7.78 3.17 18.92
N ALA A 375 7.42 2.43 20.00
CA ALA A 375 6.23 2.74 20.78
C ALA A 375 6.32 4.13 21.44
N CYS A 376 7.53 4.59 21.75
CA CYS A 376 7.79 5.93 22.28
C CYS A 376 7.84 7.01 21.19
N TYR A 377 7.93 6.63 19.91
CA TYR A 377 7.95 7.58 18.80
C TYR A 377 6.55 8.09 18.49
N ARG A 378 6.34 9.39 18.71
CA ARG A 378 5.05 10.05 18.51
C ARG A 378 4.96 10.59 17.09
N SER A 379 4.82 9.71 16.13
CA SER A 379 4.80 10.05 14.69
C SER A 379 3.79 11.13 14.32
N PHE A 380 2.61 11.14 14.93
CA PHE A 380 1.60 12.18 14.69
C PHE A 380 2.06 13.56 15.16
N ASP A 381 2.61 13.66 16.38
CA ASP A 381 3.09 14.94 16.91
C ASP A 381 4.27 15.45 16.08
N LYS A 382 5.17 14.54 15.66
CA LYS A 382 6.28 14.86 14.77
C LYS A 382 5.79 15.31 13.38
N ALA A 383 4.77 14.69 12.84
CA ALA A 383 4.16 15.09 11.57
C ALA A 383 3.56 16.51 11.67
N VAL A 384 2.91 16.86 12.79
CA VAL A 384 2.38 18.21 13.04
C VAL A 384 3.51 19.23 13.16
N GLU A 385 4.58 18.91 13.91
CA GLU A 385 5.77 19.74 14.05
C GLU A 385 6.41 20.01 12.68
N VAL A 386 6.65 18.97 11.90
CA VAL A 386 7.19 19.04 10.54
C VAL A 386 6.29 19.83 9.59
N ALA A 387 4.98 19.64 9.66
CA ALA A 387 4.03 20.41 8.84
C ALA A 387 4.10 21.91 9.19
N THR A 388 4.23 22.24 10.46
CA THR A 388 4.38 23.64 10.92
C THR A 388 5.66 24.25 10.35
N VAL A 389 6.79 23.60 10.54
CA VAL A 389 8.10 24.05 10.00
C VAL A 389 8.03 24.18 8.47
N ALA A 390 7.42 23.23 7.78
CA ALA A 390 7.28 23.26 6.32
C ALA A 390 6.42 24.44 5.86
N VAL A 391 5.30 24.71 6.54
CA VAL A 391 4.41 25.85 6.26
C VAL A 391 5.13 27.18 6.46
N GLU A 392 5.78 27.38 7.60
CA GLU A 392 6.49 28.62 7.94
C GLU A 392 7.65 28.93 6.98
N ASN A 393 8.24 27.88 6.37
CA ASN A 393 9.38 28.04 5.48
C ASN A 393 9.05 27.87 3.98
N GLY A 394 7.78 27.71 3.62
CA GLY A 394 7.36 27.59 2.22
C GLY A 394 7.73 26.27 1.55
N LEU A 395 8.02 25.21 2.31
CA LEU A 395 8.50 23.91 1.83
C LEU A 395 7.31 22.97 1.49
N TYR A 396 6.55 23.30 0.47
CA TYR A 396 5.32 22.55 0.10
C TYR A 396 5.51 21.51 -0.98
N ARG A 397 6.74 21.23 -1.40
CA ARG A 397 6.99 20.32 -2.50
C ARG A 397 6.78 18.87 -2.08
N ALA A 398 5.89 18.19 -2.78
CA ALA A 398 5.63 16.78 -2.61
C ALA A 398 5.77 16.07 -3.96
N PRO A 399 7.01 15.77 -4.44
CA PRO A 399 7.19 15.03 -5.67
C PRO A 399 6.51 13.65 -5.57
N GLY A 400 5.98 13.15 -6.70
CA GLY A 400 5.15 11.95 -6.71
C GLY A 400 5.81 10.70 -6.10
N HIS A 401 7.14 10.55 -6.25
CA HIS A 401 7.88 9.44 -5.65
C HIS A 401 7.90 9.48 -4.12
N ARG A 402 7.83 10.68 -3.51
CA ARG A 402 7.80 10.85 -2.04
C ARG A 402 6.55 10.21 -1.42
N LEU A 403 5.40 10.31 -2.07
CA LEU A 403 4.15 9.78 -1.54
C LEU A 403 4.24 8.27 -1.29
N PHE A 404 4.78 7.51 -2.25
CA PHE A 404 4.94 6.06 -2.11
C PHE A 404 5.97 5.68 -1.06
N LEU A 405 7.07 6.45 -0.97
CA LEU A 405 8.10 6.24 0.03
C LEU A 405 7.55 6.50 1.45
N VAL A 406 6.89 7.63 1.67
CA VAL A 406 6.27 7.97 2.96
C VAL A 406 5.27 6.89 3.36
N ARG A 407 4.42 6.45 2.44
CA ARG A 407 3.46 5.36 2.70
C ARG A 407 4.14 4.06 3.15
N ALA A 408 5.22 3.66 2.47
CA ALA A 408 5.97 2.45 2.82
C ALA A 408 6.63 2.58 4.20
N LEU A 409 7.21 3.75 4.50
CA LEU A 409 7.87 4.01 5.79
C LEU A 409 6.86 4.11 6.94
N VAL A 410 5.73 4.76 6.75
CA VAL A 410 4.65 4.83 7.76
C VAL A 410 4.08 3.44 8.05
N GLY A 411 3.85 2.62 7.01
CA GLY A 411 3.41 1.25 7.20
C GLY A 411 4.44 0.38 7.93
N LEU A 412 5.71 0.54 7.60
CA LEU A 412 6.83 -0.12 8.30
C LEU A 412 6.87 0.29 9.77
N GLU A 413 6.84 1.59 10.06
CA GLU A 413 6.83 2.14 11.43
C GLU A 413 5.67 1.59 12.24
N ALA A 414 4.45 1.67 11.69
CA ALA A 414 3.24 1.20 12.37
C ALA A 414 3.33 -0.28 12.75
N TYR A 415 3.93 -1.10 11.90
CA TYR A 415 4.09 -2.53 12.17
C TYR A 415 5.21 -2.81 13.17
N VAL A 416 6.38 -2.18 13.02
CA VAL A 416 7.50 -2.30 13.98
C VAL A 416 7.07 -1.86 15.38
N LYS A 417 6.28 -0.79 15.47
CA LYS A 417 5.68 -0.31 16.73
C LYS A 417 4.78 -1.36 17.38
N GLN A 418 3.94 -2.05 16.61
CA GLN A 418 3.06 -3.11 17.12
C GLN A 418 3.85 -4.35 17.60
N LEU A 419 5.00 -4.63 16.98
CA LEU A 419 5.88 -5.72 17.40
C LEU A 419 6.60 -5.45 18.72
N GLY A 420 6.72 -4.18 19.13
CA GLY A 420 7.35 -3.77 20.39
C GLY A 420 8.86 -4.02 20.43
N THR A 421 9.51 -3.99 19.27
CA THR A 421 10.95 -4.27 19.13
C THR A 421 11.78 -3.08 19.57
N VAL A 422 12.69 -3.31 20.52
CA VAL A 422 13.67 -2.33 21.01
C VAL A 422 15.05 -2.73 20.51
N THR A 423 15.65 -1.91 19.67
CA THR A 423 16.99 -2.15 19.10
C THR A 423 17.66 -0.86 18.64
N ASN A 424 18.92 -0.92 18.27
CA ASN A 424 19.62 0.21 17.65
C ASN A 424 19.35 0.26 16.15
N TRP A 425 18.26 0.94 15.76
CA TRP A 425 17.83 1.07 14.36
C TRP A 425 18.83 1.84 13.50
N ARG A 426 19.56 2.80 14.09
CA ARG A 426 20.62 3.52 13.40
C ARG A 426 21.71 2.58 12.89
N ARG A 427 22.13 1.62 13.70
CA ARG A 427 23.17 0.64 13.31
C ARG A 427 22.69 -0.20 12.12
N ILE A 428 21.46 -0.72 12.18
CA ILE A 428 20.86 -1.53 11.12
C ILE A 428 20.75 -0.70 9.84
N PHE A 429 20.28 0.54 9.94
CA PHE A 429 20.16 1.45 8.81
C PHE A 429 21.52 1.79 8.19
N ALA A 430 22.52 2.07 9.00
CA ALA A 430 23.88 2.38 8.55
C ALA A 430 24.53 1.22 7.78
N GLU A 431 24.29 -0.03 8.21
CA GLU A 431 24.75 -1.24 7.49
C GLU A 431 24.14 -1.31 6.08
N GLU A 432 22.83 -1.09 5.93
CA GLU A 432 22.16 -1.14 4.63
C GLU A 432 22.57 0.03 3.72
N VAL A 433 22.79 1.23 4.28
CA VAL A 433 23.31 2.41 3.54
C VAL A 433 24.74 2.16 3.06
N ALA A 434 25.61 1.58 3.90
CA ALA A 434 26.98 1.26 3.54
C ALA A 434 27.06 0.21 2.41
N ALA A 435 26.23 -0.85 2.48
CA ALA A 435 26.13 -1.87 1.45
C ALA A 435 25.67 -1.26 0.11
N ALA A 436 24.62 -0.42 0.12
CA ALA A 436 24.12 0.26 -1.08
C ALA A 436 25.15 1.24 -1.69
N ALA A 437 25.95 1.92 -0.86
CA ALA A 437 27.00 2.82 -1.31
C ALA A 437 28.18 2.08 -1.98
N GLN A 438 28.52 0.88 -1.51
CA GLN A 438 29.56 0.04 -2.13
C GLN A 438 29.15 -0.45 -3.52
N GLU A 439 27.92 -0.90 -3.69
CA GLU A 439 27.37 -1.31 -5.00
C GLU A 439 27.41 -0.15 -6.00
N ASN A 440 27.09 1.07 -5.57
CA ASN A 440 27.17 2.27 -6.43
C ASN A 440 28.59 2.55 -6.95
N ARG A 441 29.62 2.26 -6.18
CA ARG A 441 31.02 2.44 -6.61
C ARG A 441 31.42 1.41 -7.65
N SER A 442 31.03 0.14 -7.46
CA SER A 442 31.35 -0.93 -8.39
C SER A 442 30.66 -0.76 -9.77
N PHE A 443 29.45 -0.19 -9.81
CA PHE A 443 28.76 0.18 -11.06
C PHE A 443 29.42 1.36 -11.77
N GLY A 444 29.82 2.41 -11.05
CA GLY A 444 30.49 3.59 -11.64
C GLY A 444 31.87 3.29 -12.21
N GLU A 445 32.57 2.27 -11.68
CA GLU A 445 33.86 1.80 -12.22
C GLU A 445 33.69 0.98 -13.51
N ARG A 446 32.57 0.26 -13.67
CA ARG A 446 32.24 -0.51 -14.90
C ARG A 446 31.77 0.36 -16.06
N GLU A 447 31.27 1.56 -15.80
CA GLU A 447 30.84 2.54 -16.82
C GLU A 447 31.94 3.51 -17.25
N ARG A 448 33.16 3.47 -16.68
CA ARG A 448 34.29 4.24 -17.21
C ARG A 448 34.76 3.62 -18.51
N PRO A 449 34.72 4.36 -19.67
CA PRO A 449 35.34 3.86 -20.86
C PRO A 449 36.80 3.56 -20.57
N LEU A 450 37.26 2.39 -21.01
CA LEU A 450 38.68 2.05 -21.02
C LEU A 450 39.41 3.17 -21.83
N ALA A 451 40.25 3.94 -21.14
CA ALA A 451 41.03 5.02 -21.70
C ALA A 451 42.12 4.47 -22.63
#